data_b8c48040cf1eb49724d21df68a26fa83
#
_entry.id   b8c48040cf1eb49724d21df68a26fa83
#
_cell.length_a   1.000
_cell.length_b   1.000
_cell.length_c   1.000
_cell.angle_alpha   90.00
_cell.angle_beta   90.00
_cell.angle_gamma   90.00
#
_symmetry.space_group_name_H-M   'P 1'
#
loop_
_entity.id
_entity.type
_entity.pdbx_description
1 polymer ?
#
loop_
_entity_poly.entity_id
_entity_poly.type
_entity_poly.pdbx_seq_one_letter_code
_entity_poly.pdbx_strand_id
1 'polypeptide(L)'
;MRNAIEENVATHSWEVATLARYHARALEAGVPVPAAFGAFWSDCQWVGVQRHLKVLGIFARLCYRDGKPGYLADAPRFFGYLRAAAEEEPRLAPLVREALALAGEAGADPALGEGRPCGR
;
A
#
# COMPACT_ATOMS: atom_id res chain seq x y z
N MET A 1 -2.35 25.08 -6.89
CA MET A 1 -1.94 23.91 -6.06
C MET A 1 -2.92 22.78 -6.30
N ARG A 2 -2.42 21.63 -6.67
CA ARG A 2 -3.28 20.45 -6.87
C ARG A 2 -3.80 19.96 -5.54
N ASN A 3 -5.06 19.51 -5.50
CA ASN A 3 -5.57 18.89 -4.31
C ASN A 3 -5.19 17.38 -4.30
N ALA A 4 -5.33 16.74 -3.16
CA ALA A 4 -4.94 15.34 -2.99
C ALA A 4 -5.70 14.39 -3.94
N ILE A 5 -6.94 14.75 -4.29
CA ILE A 5 -7.76 13.94 -5.20
C ILE A 5 -7.18 14.00 -6.61
N GLU A 6 -6.83 15.19 -7.08
CA GLU A 6 -6.22 15.36 -8.40
C GLU A 6 -4.88 14.65 -8.53
N GLU A 7 -4.05 14.72 -7.49
CA GLU A 7 -2.78 14.01 -7.45
C GLU A 7 -2.98 12.50 -7.50
N ASN A 8 -3.94 11.98 -6.76
CA ASN A 8 -4.25 10.56 -6.77
C ASN A 8 -4.74 10.08 -8.13
N VAL A 9 -5.62 10.84 -8.78
CA VAL A 9 -6.12 10.52 -10.11
C VAL A 9 -4.98 10.50 -11.13
N ALA A 10 -4.11 11.49 -11.10
CA ALA A 10 -2.97 11.56 -12.01
C ALA A 10 -1.99 10.40 -11.80
N THR A 11 -1.68 10.07 -10.56
CA THR A 11 -0.81 8.95 -10.21
C THR A 11 -1.41 7.62 -10.65
N HIS A 12 -2.69 7.43 -10.38
CA HIS A 12 -3.41 6.22 -10.77
C HIS A 12 -3.40 6.02 -12.29
N SER A 13 -3.66 7.07 -13.06
CA SER A 13 -3.65 7.00 -14.52
C SER A 13 -2.28 6.60 -15.05
N TRP A 14 -1.21 7.14 -14.46
CA TRP A 14 0.15 6.79 -14.85
C TRP A 14 0.47 5.33 -14.54
N GLU A 15 0.08 4.86 -13.36
CA GLU A 15 0.28 3.47 -12.95
C GLU A 15 -0.44 2.50 -13.88
N VAL A 16 -1.71 2.79 -14.19
CA VAL A 16 -2.50 1.96 -15.10
C VAL A 16 -1.84 1.88 -16.48
N ALA A 17 -1.43 3.02 -17.03
CA ALA A 17 -0.79 3.06 -18.34
C ALA A 17 0.52 2.26 -18.35
N THR A 18 1.34 2.39 -17.32
CA THR A 18 2.61 1.69 -17.19
C THR A 18 2.41 0.18 -17.10
N LEU A 19 1.47 -0.26 -16.26
CA LEU A 19 1.17 -1.68 -16.09
C LEU A 19 0.50 -2.28 -17.31
N ALA A 20 -0.32 -1.51 -18.04
CA ALA A 20 -0.92 -1.98 -19.28
C ALA A 20 0.15 -2.24 -20.34
N ARG A 21 1.14 -1.37 -20.44
CA ARG A 21 2.28 -1.56 -21.36
C ARG A 21 3.11 -2.78 -20.98
N TYR A 22 3.38 -2.95 -19.69
CA TYR A 22 4.10 -4.13 -19.21
C TYR A 22 3.33 -5.41 -19.54
N HIS A 23 2.02 -5.41 -19.26
CA HIS A 23 1.14 -6.57 -19.48
C HIS A 23 1.17 -7.00 -20.97
N ALA A 24 1.02 -6.03 -21.87
CA ALA A 24 1.07 -6.32 -23.31
C ALA A 24 2.41 -6.95 -23.73
N ARG A 25 3.51 -6.41 -23.24
CA ARG A 25 4.83 -6.96 -23.53
C ARG A 25 5.06 -8.33 -22.91
N ALA A 26 4.55 -8.53 -21.71
CA ALA A 26 4.65 -9.83 -21.04
C ALA A 26 3.92 -10.92 -21.81
N LEU A 27 2.72 -10.62 -22.33
CA LEU A 27 1.98 -11.56 -23.17
C LEU A 27 2.75 -11.89 -24.44
N GLU A 28 3.31 -10.89 -25.13
CA GLU A 28 4.12 -11.10 -26.33
C GLU A 28 5.36 -11.96 -26.05
N ALA A 29 5.98 -11.77 -24.90
CA ALA A 29 7.19 -12.49 -24.52
C ALA A 29 6.92 -13.89 -23.94
N GLY A 30 5.64 -14.29 -23.80
CA GLY A 30 5.29 -15.58 -23.26
C GLY A 30 5.45 -15.70 -21.73
N VAL A 31 5.50 -14.57 -21.03
CA VAL A 31 5.53 -14.58 -19.57
C VAL A 31 4.16 -15.02 -19.05
N PRO A 32 4.10 -15.93 -18.04
CA PRO A 32 2.83 -16.45 -17.55
C PRO A 32 2.07 -15.41 -16.71
N VAL A 33 1.37 -14.50 -17.38
CA VAL A 33 0.49 -13.50 -16.77
C VAL A 33 -0.94 -13.76 -17.24
N PRO A 34 -1.97 -13.35 -16.44
CA PRO A 34 -3.35 -13.46 -16.89
C PRO A 34 -3.56 -12.75 -18.23
N ALA A 35 -4.33 -13.35 -19.13
CA ALA A 35 -4.58 -12.78 -20.45
C ALA A 35 -5.38 -11.48 -20.36
N ALA A 36 -6.35 -11.41 -19.44
CA ALA A 36 -7.16 -10.21 -19.24
C ALA A 36 -6.41 -9.21 -18.36
N PHE A 37 -6.33 -7.96 -18.79
CA PHE A 37 -5.66 -6.91 -18.01
C PHE A 37 -6.31 -6.72 -16.62
N GLY A 38 -7.64 -6.82 -16.52
CA GLY A 38 -8.32 -6.69 -15.24
C GLY A 38 -7.86 -7.70 -14.20
N ALA A 39 -7.64 -8.95 -14.61
CA ALA A 39 -7.13 -9.98 -13.72
C ALA A 39 -5.67 -9.68 -13.32
N PHE A 40 -4.86 -9.24 -14.26
CA PHE A 40 -3.49 -8.83 -13.99
C PHE A 40 -3.44 -7.65 -13.02
N TRP A 41 -4.30 -6.66 -13.23
CA TRP A 41 -4.41 -5.49 -12.35
C TRP A 41 -4.79 -5.89 -10.91
N SER A 42 -5.76 -6.81 -10.79
CA SER A 42 -6.15 -7.34 -9.48
C SER A 42 -4.98 -8.02 -8.77
N ASP A 43 -4.22 -8.85 -9.49
CA ASP A 43 -3.03 -9.50 -8.92
C ASP A 43 -2.01 -8.47 -8.44
N CYS A 44 -1.82 -7.38 -9.19
CA CYS A 44 -0.93 -6.30 -8.80
C CYS A 44 -1.39 -5.63 -7.50
N GLN A 45 -2.70 -5.47 -7.30
CA GLN A 45 -3.23 -4.91 -6.06
C GLN A 45 -2.94 -5.81 -4.86
N TRP A 46 -3.10 -7.11 -5.01
CA TRP A 46 -2.78 -8.07 -3.94
C TRP A 46 -1.30 -8.03 -3.56
N VAL A 47 -0.42 -8.05 -4.56
CA VAL A 47 1.03 -7.96 -4.32
C VAL A 47 1.39 -6.62 -3.70
N GLY A 48 0.78 -5.54 -4.16
CA GLY A 48 1.00 -4.20 -3.62
C GLY A 48 0.62 -4.10 -2.15
N VAL A 49 -0.53 -4.66 -1.77
CA VAL A 49 -0.97 -4.67 -0.37
C VAL A 49 0.01 -5.47 0.49
N GLN A 50 0.43 -6.64 0.04
CA GLN A 50 1.42 -7.44 0.75
C GLN A 50 2.69 -6.64 1.01
N ARG A 51 3.18 -5.95 -0.02
CA ARG A 51 4.38 -5.12 0.09
C ARG A 51 4.18 -3.96 1.06
N HIS A 52 3.07 -3.27 0.99
CA HIS A 52 2.78 -2.14 1.89
C HIS A 52 2.67 -2.59 3.35
N LEU A 53 2.03 -3.72 3.60
CA LEU A 53 1.95 -4.29 4.96
C LEU A 53 3.34 -4.66 5.48
N LYS A 54 4.18 -5.23 4.64
CA LYS A 54 5.56 -5.56 5.00
C LYS A 54 6.35 -4.29 5.34
N VAL A 55 6.23 -3.24 4.55
CA VAL A 55 6.93 -1.96 4.80
C VAL A 55 6.47 -1.35 6.12
N LEU A 56 5.17 -1.35 6.39
CA LEU A 56 4.64 -0.84 7.66
C LEU A 56 5.17 -1.64 8.85
N GLY A 57 5.27 -2.96 8.72
CA GLY A 57 5.86 -3.81 9.75
C GLY A 57 7.34 -3.50 9.99
N ILE A 58 8.08 -3.23 8.92
CA ILE A 58 9.49 -2.82 9.01
C ILE A 58 9.61 -1.47 9.73
N PHE A 59 8.75 -0.50 9.41
CA PHE A 59 8.76 0.81 10.07
C PHE A 59 8.50 0.68 11.58
N ALA A 60 7.51 -0.14 11.94
CA ALA A 60 7.24 -0.42 13.35
C ALA A 60 8.45 -1.06 14.06
N ARG A 61 9.08 -2.03 13.41
CA ARG A 61 10.26 -2.68 13.95
C ARG A 61 11.42 -1.70 14.14
N LEU A 62 11.66 -0.84 13.16
CA LEU A 62 12.70 0.17 13.25
C LEU A 62 12.47 1.12 14.43
N CYS A 63 11.22 1.51 14.66
CA CYS A 63 10.87 2.35 15.80
C CYS A 63 11.00 1.59 17.13
N TYR A 64 10.25 0.51 17.28
CA TYR A 64 10.08 -0.14 18.60
C TYR A 64 11.25 -1.00 19.01
N ARG A 65 11.98 -1.58 18.06
CA ARG A 65 13.16 -2.39 18.38
C ARG A 65 14.45 -1.60 18.29
N ASP A 66 14.60 -0.80 17.22
CA ASP A 66 15.90 -0.19 16.88
C ASP A 66 15.97 1.31 17.25
N GLY A 67 14.88 1.89 17.78
CA GLY A 67 14.88 3.27 18.24
C GLY A 67 14.99 4.30 17.11
N LYS A 68 14.53 3.98 15.91
CA LYS A 68 14.61 4.86 14.73
C LYS A 68 13.22 5.34 14.32
N PRO A 69 12.71 6.45 14.91
CA PRO A 69 11.33 6.89 14.70
C PRO A 69 11.07 7.55 13.35
N GLY A 70 12.11 8.00 12.63
CA GLY A 70 11.94 8.76 11.40
C GLY A 70 11.15 8.04 10.31
N TYR A 71 11.22 6.72 10.26
CA TYR A 71 10.49 5.94 9.26
C TYR A 71 8.97 5.93 9.48
N LEU A 72 8.51 6.09 10.73
CA LEU A 72 7.09 6.15 11.02
C LEU A 72 6.41 7.38 10.45
N ALA A 73 7.16 8.44 10.16
CA ALA A 73 6.61 9.64 9.53
C ALA A 73 6.00 9.33 8.16
N ASP A 74 6.47 8.28 7.47
CA ASP A 74 5.92 7.86 6.18
C ASP A 74 4.73 6.90 6.28
N ALA A 75 4.41 6.40 7.47
CA ALA A 75 3.35 5.42 7.65
C ALA A 75 1.98 5.88 7.11
N PRO A 76 1.53 7.13 7.33
CA PRO A 76 0.24 7.57 6.80
C PRO A 76 0.11 7.41 5.30
N ARG A 77 1.18 7.61 4.55
CA ARG A 77 1.21 7.42 3.10
C ARG A 77 0.87 5.98 2.74
N PHE A 78 1.45 5.01 3.44
CA PHE A 78 1.21 3.59 3.19
C PHE A 78 -0.21 3.17 3.59
N PHE A 79 -0.76 3.73 4.66
CA PHE A 79 -2.17 3.51 4.99
C PHE A 79 -3.09 4.05 3.89
N GLY A 80 -2.74 5.18 3.30
CA GLY A 80 -3.45 5.71 2.13
C GLY A 80 -3.40 4.76 0.95
N TYR A 81 -2.26 4.14 0.67
CA TYR A 81 -2.12 3.15 -0.40
C TYR A 81 -2.98 1.91 -0.13
N LEU A 82 -3.03 1.46 1.12
CA LEU A 82 -3.89 0.32 1.48
C LEU A 82 -5.37 0.63 1.25
N ARG A 83 -5.82 1.82 1.62
CA ARG A 83 -7.20 2.23 1.40
C ARG A 83 -7.52 2.30 -0.09
N ALA A 84 -6.63 2.88 -0.88
CA ALA A 84 -6.79 2.97 -2.33
C ALA A 84 -6.86 1.58 -2.98
N ALA A 85 -6.01 0.65 -2.53
CA ALA A 85 -6.02 -0.72 -3.03
C ALA A 85 -7.34 -1.43 -2.71
N ALA A 86 -7.90 -1.19 -1.53
CA ALA A 86 -9.20 -1.76 -1.14
C ALA A 86 -10.35 -1.22 -1.99
N GLU A 87 -10.25 0.02 -2.46
CA GLU A 87 -11.24 0.58 -3.39
C GLU A 87 -11.16 -0.07 -4.76
N GLU A 88 -9.94 -0.31 -5.25
CA GLU A 88 -9.71 -0.95 -6.55
C GLU A 88 -10.03 -2.44 -6.54
N GLU A 89 -9.76 -3.11 -5.44
CA GLU A 89 -10.00 -4.54 -5.27
C GLU A 89 -10.78 -4.77 -3.98
N PRO A 90 -12.13 -4.79 -4.06
CA PRO A 90 -12.97 -4.90 -2.86
C PRO A 90 -12.72 -6.14 -2.00
N ARG A 91 -12.17 -7.21 -2.58
CA ARG A 91 -11.83 -8.42 -1.82
C ARG A 91 -10.72 -8.17 -0.80
N LEU A 92 -9.96 -7.08 -0.96
CA LEU A 92 -8.93 -6.68 0.00
C LEU A 92 -9.49 -5.88 1.18
N ALA A 93 -10.73 -5.39 1.09
CA ALA A 93 -11.28 -4.51 2.11
C ALA A 93 -11.27 -5.11 3.52
N PRO A 94 -11.61 -6.39 3.74
CA PRO A 94 -11.55 -6.98 5.09
C PRO A 94 -10.13 -6.97 5.67
N LEU A 95 -9.13 -7.31 4.86
CA LEU A 95 -7.73 -7.32 5.30
C LEU A 95 -7.24 -5.91 5.65
N VAL A 96 -7.52 -4.94 4.79
CA VAL A 96 -7.13 -3.54 5.01
C VAL A 96 -7.81 -3.00 6.26
N ARG A 97 -9.09 -3.29 6.45
CA ARG A 97 -9.84 -2.88 7.62
C ARG A 97 -9.22 -3.42 8.91
N GLU A 98 -8.84 -4.69 8.91
CA GLU A 98 -8.18 -5.32 10.03
C GLU A 98 -6.82 -4.68 10.33
N ALA A 99 -6.03 -4.42 9.29
CA ALA A 99 -4.73 -3.78 9.45
C ALA A 99 -4.85 -2.38 10.07
N LEU A 100 -5.85 -1.60 9.63
CA LEU A 100 -6.10 -0.27 10.17
C LEU A 100 -6.59 -0.34 11.63
N ALA A 101 -7.44 -1.32 11.95
CA ALA A 101 -7.92 -1.52 13.31
C ALA A 101 -6.79 -1.89 14.26
N LEU A 102 -5.91 -2.79 13.85
CA LEU A 102 -4.76 -3.17 14.66
C LEU A 102 -3.81 -2.00 14.91
N ALA A 103 -3.61 -1.14 13.92
CA ALA A 103 -2.81 0.07 14.08
C ALA A 103 -3.42 1.01 15.13
N GLY A 104 -4.74 1.15 15.14
CA GLY A 104 -5.45 1.94 16.14
C GLY A 104 -5.38 1.32 17.55
N GLU A 105 -5.55 0.01 17.64
CA GLU A 105 -5.49 -0.72 18.92
C GLU A 105 -4.10 -0.67 19.57
N ALA A 106 -3.06 -0.56 18.78
CA ALA A 106 -1.71 -0.41 19.31
C ALA A 106 -1.48 0.93 20.02
N GLY A 107 -2.52 1.75 20.15
CA GLY A 107 -2.43 3.06 20.77
C GLY A 107 -1.70 4.06 19.95
N ALA A 108 -1.39 3.70 18.72
CA ALA A 108 -0.79 4.61 17.78
C ALA A 108 -1.90 5.42 17.14
N ASP A 109 -1.67 6.70 16.95
CA ASP A 109 -2.36 7.47 15.94
C ASP A 109 -2.46 6.58 14.70
N PRO A 110 -3.48 6.71 13.86
CA PRO A 110 -3.46 6.07 12.55
C PRO A 110 -2.15 6.28 11.78
N ALA A 111 -1.37 7.26 12.19
CA ALA A 111 -0.03 7.50 11.69
C ALA A 111 1.06 6.69 12.40
N LEU A 112 0.72 5.87 13.38
CA LEU A 112 1.65 5.13 14.22
C LEU A 112 2.63 6.03 15.01
N GLY A 113 2.24 7.29 15.20
CA GLY A 113 3.15 8.26 15.82
C GLY A 113 2.93 8.51 17.29
N GLU A 114 1.77 8.20 17.81
CA GLU A 114 1.42 8.50 19.18
C GLU A 114 0.99 7.26 19.94
N GLY A 115 1.19 7.25 21.21
CA GLY A 115 0.77 6.20 22.11
C GLY A 115 1.94 5.43 22.68
N ARG A 116 2.64 4.64 21.86
CA ARG A 116 3.78 3.88 22.35
C ARG A 116 5.08 4.53 21.86
N PRO A 117 6.00 4.91 22.76
CA PRO A 117 7.27 5.49 22.34
C PRO A 117 8.10 4.48 21.58
N CYS A 118 8.91 4.97 20.66
CA CYS A 118 9.90 4.14 19.99
C CYS A 118 10.86 3.52 21.01
N GLY A 119 11.37 2.36 20.71
CA GLY A 119 12.32 1.68 21.53
C GLY A 119 13.56 2.52 21.79
N ARG A 120 14.35 2.14 22.75
CA ARG A 120 15.49 2.88 23.27
C ARG A 120 16.49 3.26 22.23
#